data_dc650fbbbc13e94a9441339850bfe535
#
_entry.id   dc650fbbbc13e94a9441339850bfe535
#
_cell.length_a   1.000
_cell.length_b   1.000
_cell.length_c   1.000
_cell.angle_alpha   90.00
_cell.angle_beta   90.00
_cell.angle_gamma   90.00
#
_symmetry.space_group_name_H-M   'P 1'
#
loop_
_entity.id
_entity.type
_entity.pdbx_description
1 polymer ?
#
loop_
_entity_poly.entity_id
_entity_poly.type
_entity_poly.pdbx_seq_one_letter_code
_entity_poly.pdbx_strand_id
1 'polypeptide(L)'
;MNPFQLSRNTTLLSDAVTEKAVELACERLRRDMEKTLTDIVNNRNRIILCKKDLKPEQYELEVTEQEITIYGADARSFIYALNYLSETYLGVLPFWFWNDQKMEVKSYVEIPCGTYHSEADRIRYRGWFINAEVL
;
A
#
# COMPACT_ATOMS: atom_id res chain seq x y z
N MET A 1 1.70 19.08 12.73
CA MET A 1 0.67 18.43 11.91
C MET A 1 0.48 17.00 12.37
N ASN A 2 -0.76 16.59 12.58
CA ASN A 2 -1.05 15.25 13.07
C ASN A 2 -0.81 14.21 11.96
N PRO A 3 -0.31 13.02 12.31
CA PRO A 3 -0.12 11.97 11.31
C PRO A 3 -1.44 11.45 10.77
N PHE A 4 -1.37 10.81 9.61
CA PHE A 4 -2.50 10.09 9.04
C PHE A 4 -2.75 8.84 9.88
N GLN A 5 -4.00 8.61 10.26
CA GLN A 5 -4.37 7.41 11.00
C GLN A 5 -4.95 6.38 10.05
N LEU A 6 -4.19 5.33 9.81
CA LEU A 6 -4.67 4.19 9.03
C LEU A 6 -5.41 3.26 9.97
N SER A 7 -6.69 3.08 9.71
CA SER A 7 -7.56 2.28 10.56
C SER A 7 -8.37 1.30 9.73
N ARG A 8 -9.08 0.41 10.40
CA ARG A 8 -9.90 -0.59 9.72
C ARG A 8 -10.94 0.00 8.78
N ASN A 9 -11.41 1.20 9.08
CA ASN A 9 -12.45 1.87 8.28
C ASN A 9 -11.90 2.91 7.29
N THR A 10 -10.60 2.96 7.07
CA THR A 10 -10.03 3.84 6.06
C THR A 10 -10.58 3.48 4.68
N THR A 11 -11.09 4.48 3.96
CA THR A 11 -11.67 4.28 2.64
C THR A 11 -10.57 4.24 1.58
N LEU A 12 -10.70 3.34 0.64
CA LEU A 12 -9.76 3.19 -0.47
C LEU A 12 -10.51 3.50 -1.77
N LEU A 13 -10.15 4.61 -2.43
CA LEU A 13 -10.79 5.07 -3.65
C LEU A 13 -9.87 4.85 -4.85
N SER A 14 -10.32 4.05 -5.80
CA SER A 14 -9.54 3.70 -6.98
C SER A 14 -10.29 4.04 -8.29
N ASP A 15 -11.25 4.96 -8.24
CA ASP A 15 -12.12 5.25 -9.38
C ASP A 15 -11.36 5.73 -10.61
N ALA A 16 -10.23 6.41 -10.41
CA ALA A 16 -9.41 6.90 -11.51
C ALA A 16 -8.54 5.81 -12.16
N VAL A 17 -8.48 4.62 -11.56
CA VAL A 17 -7.64 3.53 -12.03
C VAL A 17 -8.47 2.27 -12.12
N THR A 18 -8.71 1.81 -13.33
CA THR A 18 -9.68 0.75 -13.60
C THR A 18 -9.05 -0.60 -13.95
N GLU A 19 -7.73 -0.70 -13.99
CA GLU A 19 -7.06 -1.96 -14.31
C GLU A 19 -7.35 -3.02 -13.25
N LYS A 20 -7.68 -4.22 -13.71
CA LYS A 20 -8.07 -5.34 -12.85
C LYS A 20 -6.99 -5.69 -11.83
N ALA A 21 -5.74 -5.65 -12.23
CA ALA A 21 -4.63 -5.97 -11.33
C ALA A 21 -4.55 -4.98 -10.15
N VAL A 22 -4.86 -3.72 -10.41
CA VAL A 22 -4.89 -2.69 -9.36
C VAL A 22 -6.07 -2.91 -8.42
N GLU A 23 -7.23 -3.26 -8.96
CA GLU A 23 -8.39 -3.58 -8.14
C GLU A 23 -8.10 -4.73 -7.18
N LEU A 24 -7.42 -5.77 -7.66
CA LEU A 24 -7.03 -6.91 -6.82
C LEU A 24 -6.04 -6.51 -5.74
N ALA A 25 -5.11 -5.60 -6.07
CA ALA A 25 -4.17 -5.07 -5.08
C ALA A 25 -4.89 -4.26 -4.00
N CYS A 26 -5.88 -3.47 -4.39
CA CYS A 26 -6.71 -2.73 -3.44
C CYS A 26 -7.49 -3.67 -2.52
N GLU A 27 -8.05 -4.73 -3.06
CA GLU A 27 -8.76 -5.73 -2.26
C GLU A 27 -7.83 -6.41 -1.25
N ARG A 28 -6.60 -6.69 -1.66
CA ARG A 28 -5.59 -7.26 -0.75
C ARG A 28 -5.27 -6.30 0.38
N LEU A 29 -5.10 -5.03 0.08
CA LEU A 29 -4.83 -4.05 1.12
C LEU A 29 -6.01 -3.93 2.09
N ARG A 30 -7.24 -3.92 1.59
CA ARG A 30 -8.43 -3.90 2.46
C ARG A 30 -8.46 -5.12 3.37
N ARG A 31 -8.18 -6.29 2.82
CA ARG A 31 -8.12 -7.53 3.59
C ARG A 31 -7.02 -7.44 4.66
N ASP A 32 -5.86 -6.93 4.30
CA ASP A 32 -4.75 -6.80 5.24
C ASP A 32 -5.10 -5.82 6.36
N MET A 33 -5.78 -4.73 6.05
CA MET A 33 -6.27 -3.80 7.07
C MET A 33 -7.28 -4.48 8.00
N GLU A 34 -8.21 -5.25 7.46
CA GLU A 34 -9.20 -5.95 8.28
C GLU A 34 -8.57 -6.99 9.20
N LYS A 35 -7.51 -7.63 8.76
CA LYS A 35 -6.82 -8.67 9.55
C LYS A 35 -5.88 -8.09 10.60
N THR A 36 -5.33 -6.92 10.35
CA THR A 36 -4.28 -6.36 11.21
C THR A 36 -4.73 -5.20 12.07
N LEU A 37 -5.82 -4.54 11.74
CA LEU A 37 -6.32 -3.37 12.46
C LEU A 37 -7.68 -3.67 13.09
N THR A 38 -7.83 -3.31 14.36
CA THR A 38 -9.04 -3.63 15.12
C THR A 38 -9.98 -2.43 15.27
N ASP A 39 -9.43 -1.22 15.32
CA ASP A 39 -10.20 -0.05 15.68
C ASP A 39 -10.81 0.66 14.48
N ILE A 40 -12.00 1.19 14.70
CA ILE A 40 -12.63 2.12 13.79
C ILE A 40 -12.37 3.51 14.34
N VAL A 41 -11.67 4.32 13.56
CA VAL A 41 -11.40 5.70 13.93
C VAL A 41 -12.51 6.56 13.34
N ASN A 42 -13.09 7.42 14.15
CA ASN A 42 -14.18 8.30 13.71
C ASN A 42 -13.63 9.48 12.90
N ASN A 43 -13.14 9.18 11.70
CA ASN A 43 -12.63 10.18 10.79
C ASN A 43 -12.97 9.77 9.36
N ARG A 44 -12.74 10.67 8.43
CA ARG A 44 -12.99 10.43 6.99
C ARG A 44 -11.68 10.17 6.25
N ASN A 45 -10.77 9.49 6.87
CA ASN A 45 -9.49 9.21 6.26
C ASN A 45 -9.64 8.31 5.05
N ARG A 46 -8.88 8.62 4.02
CA ARG A 46 -8.99 7.91 2.75
C ARG A 46 -7.64 7.81 2.03
N ILE A 47 -7.55 6.80 1.21
CA ILE A 47 -6.42 6.60 0.30
C ILE A 47 -6.98 6.73 -1.12
N ILE A 48 -6.36 7.58 -1.93
CA ILE A 48 -6.81 7.86 -3.30
C ILE A 48 -5.68 7.51 -4.27
N LEU A 49 -6.05 6.88 -5.39
CA LEU A 49 -5.12 6.56 -6.46
C LEU A 49 -5.29 7.56 -7.60
N CYS A 50 -4.20 8.18 -8.04
CA CYS A 50 -4.19 9.14 -9.14
C CYS A 50 -3.05 8.84 -10.10
N LYS A 51 -3.33 8.88 -11.39
CA LYS A 51 -2.27 8.74 -12.40
C LYS A 51 -1.45 10.02 -12.48
N LYS A 52 -0.14 9.87 -12.66
CA LYS A 52 0.80 10.98 -12.81
C LYS A 52 1.88 10.59 -13.79
N ASP A 53 2.42 11.58 -14.49
CA ASP A 53 3.50 11.36 -15.44
C ASP A 53 4.82 11.14 -14.70
N LEU A 54 5.09 9.90 -14.38
CA LEU A 54 6.29 9.44 -13.70
C LEU A 54 6.99 8.42 -14.58
N LYS A 55 8.21 8.05 -14.20
CA LYS A 55 8.89 6.96 -14.89
C LYS A 55 8.15 5.64 -14.64
N PRO A 56 8.26 4.68 -15.57
CA PRO A 56 7.58 3.39 -15.38
C PRO A 56 7.86 2.78 -14.01
N GLU A 57 6.82 2.22 -13.41
CA GLU A 57 6.88 1.54 -12.12
C GLU A 57 7.14 2.44 -10.92
N GLN A 58 7.36 3.73 -11.12
CA GLN A 58 7.56 4.66 -10.01
C GLN A 58 6.25 5.11 -9.41
N TYR A 59 6.27 5.37 -8.11
CA TYR A 59 5.14 5.96 -7.42
C TYR A 59 5.59 7.04 -6.45
N GLU A 60 4.65 7.90 -6.10
CA GLU A 60 4.80 8.90 -5.05
C GLU A 60 3.63 8.80 -4.11
N LEU A 61 3.88 9.05 -2.84
CA LEU A 61 2.84 9.15 -1.82
C LEU A 61 2.85 10.54 -1.24
N GLU A 62 1.69 11.16 -1.21
CA GLU A 62 1.52 12.44 -0.52
C GLU A 62 0.59 12.19 0.66
N VAL A 63 1.15 12.29 1.86
CA VAL A 63 0.43 11.97 3.10
C VAL A 63 0.08 13.25 3.82
N THR A 64 -1.20 13.45 4.05
CA THR A 64 -1.73 14.51 4.89
C THR A 64 -2.46 13.90 6.08
N GLU A 65 -2.98 14.69 6.97
CA GLU A 65 -3.71 14.20 8.14
C GLU A 65 -4.92 13.34 7.78
N GLN A 66 -5.59 13.64 6.67
CA GLN A 66 -6.83 12.97 6.29
C GLN A 66 -6.75 12.15 5.01
N GLU A 67 -5.66 12.26 4.28
CA GLU A 67 -5.61 11.66 2.95
C GLU A 67 -4.21 11.19 2.58
N ILE A 68 -4.14 10.02 2.00
CA ILE A 68 -2.94 9.55 1.31
C ILE A 68 -3.29 9.52 -0.18
N THR A 69 -2.58 10.32 -0.98
CA THR A 69 -2.71 10.25 -2.42
C THR A 69 -1.55 9.45 -2.98
N ILE A 70 -1.88 8.39 -3.70
CA ILE A 70 -0.90 7.55 -4.36
C ILE A 70 -0.86 7.97 -5.83
N TYR A 71 0.28 8.49 -6.25
CA TYR A 71 0.52 8.83 -7.66
C TYR A 71 1.31 7.71 -8.30
N GLY A 72 0.88 7.27 -9.45
CA GLY A 72 1.54 6.19 -10.17
C GLY A 72 1.53 6.41 -11.68
N ALA A 73 2.57 5.92 -12.35
CA ALA A 73 2.69 6.01 -13.80
C ALA A 73 1.87 4.94 -14.51
N ASP A 74 1.77 3.76 -13.90
CA ASP A 74 1.12 2.60 -14.50
C ASP A 74 0.56 1.67 -13.41
N ALA A 75 -0.02 0.55 -13.84
CA ALA A 75 -0.62 -0.41 -12.90
C ALA A 75 0.40 -0.94 -11.89
N ARG A 76 1.61 -1.20 -12.33
CA ARG A 76 2.66 -1.71 -11.44
C ARG A 76 3.03 -0.72 -10.36
N SER A 77 3.06 0.58 -10.71
CA SER A 77 3.31 1.65 -9.73
C SER A 77 2.33 1.56 -8.56
N PHE A 78 1.04 1.44 -8.87
CA PHE A 78 0.01 1.36 -7.84
C PHE A 78 0.13 0.09 -7.01
N ILE A 79 0.41 -1.04 -7.65
CA ILE A 79 0.58 -2.31 -6.96
C ILE A 79 1.76 -2.23 -5.98
N TYR A 80 2.88 -1.68 -6.41
CA TYR A 80 4.05 -1.53 -5.55
C TYR A 80 3.78 -0.58 -4.38
N ALA A 81 3.07 0.52 -4.64
CA ALA A 81 2.73 1.47 -3.59
C ALA A 81 1.81 0.84 -2.53
N LEU A 82 0.80 0.10 -2.97
CA LEU A 82 -0.12 -0.59 -2.07
C LEU A 82 0.61 -1.66 -1.25
N ASN A 83 1.50 -2.40 -1.89
CA ASN A 83 2.32 -3.38 -1.20
C ASN A 83 3.27 -2.72 -0.18
N TYR A 84 3.82 -1.57 -0.53
CA TYR A 84 4.66 -0.80 0.38
C TYR A 84 3.91 -0.44 1.66
N LEU A 85 2.65 -0.01 1.54
CA LEU A 85 1.83 0.31 2.69
C LEU A 85 1.58 -0.92 3.57
N SER A 86 1.26 -2.06 2.95
CA SER A 86 1.05 -3.31 3.70
C SER A 86 2.31 -3.76 4.42
N GLU A 87 3.43 -3.78 3.74
CA GLU A 87 4.69 -4.24 4.32
C GLU A 87 5.19 -3.32 5.42
N THR A 88 5.18 -2.02 5.14
CA THR A 88 5.81 -1.03 6.02
C THR A 88 4.96 -0.75 7.25
N TYR A 89 3.66 -0.60 7.07
CA TYR A 89 2.78 -0.14 8.14
C TYR A 89 1.92 -1.21 8.75
N LEU A 90 1.53 -2.22 7.99
CA LEU A 90 0.74 -3.33 8.52
C LEU A 90 1.58 -4.54 8.87
N GLY A 91 2.83 -4.57 8.44
CA GLY A 91 3.72 -5.68 8.73
C GLY A 91 3.38 -6.97 8.00
N VAL A 92 2.62 -6.87 6.92
CA VAL A 92 2.25 -8.02 6.10
C VAL A 92 3.33 -8.23 5.05
N LEU A 93 4.15 -9.23 5.25
CA LEU A 93 5.21 -9.54 4.29
C LEU A 93 4.66 -10.31 3.09
N PRO A 94 5.29 -10.17 1.93
CA PRO A 94 4.94 -10.99 0.77
C PRO A 94 5.06 -12.46 1.14
N PHE A 95 4.10 -13.26 0.67
CA PHE A 95 4.11 -14.72 0.90
C PHE A 95 4.07 -15.12 2.37
N TRP A 96 3.41 -14.32 3.20
CA TRP A 96 3.25 -14.62 4.62
C TRP A 96 2.65 -16.02 4.84
N PHE A 97 1.78 -16.45 3.94
CA PHE A 97 1.11 -17.75 4.01
C PHE A 97 2.07 -18.94 3.81
N TRP A 98 3.25 -18.69 3.24
CA TRP A 98 4.26 -19.75 3.08
C TRP A 98 5.21 -19.84 4.27
N ASN A 99 5.30 -18.78 5.03
CA ASN A 99 6.27 -18.67 6.12
C ASN A 99 5.63 -18.84 7.50
N ASP A 100 4.37 -19.22 7.56
CA ASP A 100 3.62 -19.30 8.82
C ASP A 100 3.74 -18.05 9.68
N GLN A 101 3.92 -16.93 9.03
CA GLN A 101 4.07 -15.65 9.71
C GLN A 101 2.76 -15.26 10.40
N LYS A 102 2.86 -14.96 11.69
CA LYS A 102 1.75 -14.38 12.43
C LYS A 102 1.73 -12.89 12.18
N MET A 103 0.59 -12.39 11.71
CA MET A 103 0.41 -10.95 11.55
C MET A 103 0.23 -10.31 12.91
N GLU A 104 0.95 -9.23 13.13
CA GLU A 104 0.77 -8.45 14.34
C GLU A 104 -0.53 -7.64 14.23
N VAL A 105 -1.37 -7.75 15.26
CA VAL A 105 -2.63 -7.01 15.30
C VAL A 105 -2.44 -5.73 16.09
N LYS A 106 -2.86 -4.61 15.51
CA LYS A 106 -2.76 -3.29 16.11
C LYS A 106 -4.12 -2.61 16.12
N SER A 107 -4.27 -1.61 16.97
CA SER A 107 -5.51 -0.82 16.99
C SER A 107 -5.64 -0.02 15.70
N TYR A 108 -4.65 0.78 15.41
CA TYR A 108 -4.52 1.56 14.19
C TYR A 108 -3.04 1.88 13.98
N VAL A 109 -2.69 2.45 12.83
CA VAL A 109 -1.31 2.80 12.52
C VAL A 109 -1.23 4.26 12.14
N GLU A 110 -0.19 4.96 12.62
CA GLU A 110 0.06 6.34 12.28
C GLU A 110 1.12 6.42 11.19
N ILE A 111 0.83 7.20 10.16
CA ILE A 111 1.75 7.43 9.05
C ILE A 111 2.11 8.91 9.06
N PRO A 112 3.38 9.27 9.24
CA PRO A 112 3.78 10.68 9.28
C PRO A 112 3.46 11.39 7.97
N CYS A 113 3.00 12.65 8.08
CA CYS A 113 2.74 13.47 6.92
C CYS A 113 4.03 13.79 6.18
N GLY A 114 3.94 13.86 4.86
CA GLY A 114 5.07 14.16 4.01
C GLY A 114 4.89 13.59 2.62
N THR A 115 5.94 13.71 1.82
CA THR A 115 5.99 13.17 0.47
C THR A 115 7.02 12.04 0.43
N TYR A 116 6.61 10.90 -0.09
CA TYR A 116 7.44 9.71 -0.19
C TYR A 116 7.56 9.32 -1.66
N HIS A 117 8.74 8.89 -2.06
CA HIS A 117 9.01 8.46 -3.44
C HIS A 117 9.54 7.04 -3.43
N SER A 118 9.15 6.27 -4.44
CA SER A 118 9.82 5.01 -4.70
C SER A 118 11.23 5.32 -5.17
N GLU A 119 12.17 4.41 -4.86
CA GLU A 119 13.52 4.57 -5.36
C GLU A 119 13.56 4.43 -6.87
N ALA A 120 14.47 5.16 -7.51
CA ALA A 120 14.73 4.99 -8.92
C ALA A 120 15.17 3.54 -9.17
N ASP A 121 14.83 3.03 -10.36
CA ASP A 121 15.08 1.64 -10.71
C ASP A 121 16.53 1.21 -10.51
N ARG A 122 16.79 0.61 -9.38
CA ARG A 122 18.06 -0.07 -9.15
C ARG A 122 18.04 -1.46 -9.73
N ILE A 123 16.85 -2.05 -9.77
CA ILE A 123 16.65 -3.40 -10.26
C ILE A 123 15.68 -3.30 -11.42
N ARG A 124 16.19 -3.62 -12.61
CA ARG A 124 15.40 -3.55 -13.82
C ARG A 124 14.23 -4.53 -13.82
N TYR A 125 14.40 -5.67 -13.15
CA TYR A 125 13.37 -6.69 -13.03
C TYR A 125 12.98 -6.81 -11.57
N ARG A 126 11.82 -6.31 -11.23
CA ARG A 126 11.28 -6.40 -9.86
C ARG A 126 10.30 -7.55 -9.70
N GLY A 127 10.30 -8.46 -10.65
CA GLY A 127 9.50 -9.64 -10.52
C GLY A 127 9.98 -10.49 -9.36
N TRP A 128 9.10 -11.29 -8.84
CA TRP A 128 9.50 -12.28 -7.89
C TRP A 128 10.38 -13.30 -8.59
N PHE A 129 11.61 -13.27 -8.23
CA PHE A 129 12.50 -14.31 -8.70
C PHE A 129 12.46 -15.43 -7.68
N ILE A 130 11.60 -16.39 -7.92
CA ILE A 130 11.61 -17.60 -7.12
C ILE A 130 12.62 -18.52 -7.73
N ASN A 131 13.73 -18.61 -7.06
CA ASN A 131 14.72 -19.56 -7.45
C ASN A 131 14.27 -20.92 -6.93
N ALA A 132 14.01 -21.86 -7.81
CA ALA A 132 13.57 -23.19 -7.44
C ALA A 132 14.56 -23.90 -6.52
N GLU A 133 15.80 -23.49 -6.55
CA GLU A 133 16.84 -24.04 -5.66
C GLU A 133 16.66 -23.59 -4.22
N VAL A 134 15.97 -22.50 -4.02
CA VAL A 134 15.74 -21.95 -2.67
C VAL A 134 14.46 -22.50 -2.08
N LEU A 135 13.61 -22.98 -2.91
CA LEU A 135 12.37 -23.62 -2.50
C LEU A 135 12.63 -25.07 -2.07
#